data_02704c1d29597872e1c6642cc7918c38
#
_entry.id   02704c1d29597872e1c6642cc7918c38
#
_cell.length_a   1.000
_cell.length_b   1.000
_cell.length_c   1.000
_cell.angle_alpha   90.00
_cell.angle_beta   90.00
_cell.angle_gamma   90.00
#
_symmetry.space_group_name_H-M   'P 1'
#
loop_
_entity.id
_entity.type
_entity.pdbx_description
1 polymer ?
#
loop_
_entity_poly.entity_id
_entity_poly.type
_entity_poly.pdbx_seq_one_letter_code
_entity_poly.pdbx_strand_id
1 'polypeptide(L)'
;MTITDRDITKQELQDIYDDFKKIDIKDGLPDSPQVRYQYIAEDNGVVIGFVSGLTSNKWFYLSDMWVHEDFRRQGLGAKLLNMLENKILSIGIEHVYTWTTGHINPRFYESQGYKIFTIFENFCGADGYHKFGYRKDFI
;
A
#
# COMPACT_ATOMS: atom_id res chain seq x y z
N MET A 1 4.90 -19.23 -34.84
CA MET A 1 4.79 -18.97 -33.41
C MET A 1 5.90 -19.68 -32.67
N THR A 2 6.58 -18.97 -31.79
CA THR A 2 7.68 -19.50 -30.95
C THR A 2 7.47 -19.07 -29.51
N ILE A 3 7.67 -19.99 -28.57
CA ILE A 3 7.61 -19.71 -27.13
C ILE A 3 9.01 -19.92 -26.57
N THR A 4 9.56 -18.90 -25.94
CA THR A 4 10.96 -18.90 -25.53
C THR A 4 11.07 -18.52 -24.05
N ASP A 5 11.91 -19.22 -23.32
CA ASP A 5 12.32 -18.86 -21.97
C ASP A 5 13.44 -17.81 -22.07
N ARG A 6 13.07 -16.56 -21.91
CA ARG A 6 13.99 -15.41 -21.92
C ARG A 6 13.40 -14.26 -21.15
N ASP A 7 14.24 -13.30 -20.80
CA ASP A 7 13.77 -12.04 -20.20
C ASP A 7 13.04 -11.19 -21.25
N ILE A 8 12.00 -10.52 -20.81
CA ILE A 8 11.32 -9.51 -21.61
C ILE A 8 12.09 -8.19 -21.51
N THR A 9 12.17 -7.43 -22.60
CA THR A 9 12.79 -6.12 -22.60
C THR A 9 11.84 -5.07 -22.00
N LYS A 10 12.41 -3.93 -21.57
CA LYS A 10 11.60 -2.80 -21.07
C LYS A 10 10.61 -2.31 -22.12
N GLN A 11 11.03 -2.21 -23.37
CA GLN A 11 10.17 -1.75 -24.45
C GLN A 11 9.04 -2.72 -24.72
N GLU A 12 9.33 -3.99 -24.77
CA GLU A 12 8.31 -5.03 -24.93
C GLU A 12 7.28 -4.99 -23.82
N LEU A 13 7.74 -4.83 -22.58
CA LEU A 13 6.86 -4.73 -21.41
C LEU A 13 6.00 -3.46 -21.47
N GLN A 14 6.58 -2.33 -21.89
CA GLN A 14 5.85 -1.07 -22.07
C GLN A 14 4.75 -1.22 -23.12
N ASP A 15 5.05 -1.88 -24.23
CA ASP A 15 4.08 -2.13 -25.29
C ASP A 15 2.89 -2.98 -24.78
N ILE A 16 3.18 -3.95 -23.91
CA ILE A 16 2.13 -4.77 -23.29
C ILE A 16 1.26 -3.91 -22.36
N TYR A 17 1.86 -3.06 -21.53
CA TYR A 17 1.11 -2.16 -20.66
C TYR A 17 0.28 -1.14 -21.43
N ASP A 18 0.80 -0.64 -22.55
CA ASP A 18 0.04 0.24 -23.45
C ASP A 18 -1.18 -0.47 -24.04
N ASP A 19 -1.05 -1.76 -24.34
CA ASP A 19 -2.16 -2.59 -24.82
C ASP A 19 -3.22 -2.80 -23.74
N PHE A 20 -2.83 -3.08 -22.49
CA PHE A 20 -3.77 -3.14 -21.37
C PHE A 20 -4.54 -1.83 -21.21
N LYS A 21 -3.88 -0.70 -21.36
CA LYS A 21 -4.53 0.61 -21.26
C LYS A 21 -5.57 0.81 -22.38
N LYS A 22 -5.29 0.35 -23.60
CA LYS A 22 -6.27 0.37 -24.70
C LYS A 22 -7.50 -0.47 -24.38
N ILE A 23 -7.32 -1.61 -23.74
CA ILE A 23 -8.42 -2.48 -23.31
C ILE A 23 -9.30 -1.75 -22.30
N ASP A 24 -8.69 -1.12 -21.29
CA ASP A 24 -9.40 -0.34 -20.29
C ASP A 24 -10.22 0.80 -20.91
N ILE A 25 -9.63 1.55 -21.82
CA ILE A 25 -10.30 2.64 -22.53
C ILE A 25 -11.49 2.10 -23.33
N LYS A 26 -11.32 0.99 -24.03
CA LYS A 26 -12.38 0.34 -24.81
C LYS A 26 -13.53 -0.10 -23.92
N ASP A 27 -13.24 -0.58 -22.71
CA ASP A 27 -14.24 -1.01 -21.73
C ASP A 27 -14.87 0.16 -20.97
N GLY A 28 -14.46 1.40 -21.27
CA GLY A 28 -15.03 2.59 -20.64
C GLY A 28 -14.52 2.86 -19.23
N LEU A 29 -13.40 2.24 -18.84
CA LEU A 29 -12.80 2.49 -17.53
C LEU A 29 -12.12 3.86 -17.51
N PRO A 30 -12.22 4.61 -16.40
CA PRO A 30 -11.57 5.90 -16.29
C PRO A 30 -10.06 5.77 -16.29
N ASP A 31 -9.37 6.72 -16.94
CA ASP A 31 -7.93 6.87 -16.79
C ASP A 31 -7.66 7.54 -15.44
N SER A 32 -7.16 6.76 -14.50
CA SER A 32 -6.83 7.26 -13.16
C SER A 32 -5.36 6.95 -12.87
N PRO A 33 -4.46 7.90 -13.15
CA PRO A 33 -3.05 7.70 -12.86
C PRO A 33 -2.83 7.53 -11.36
N GLN A 34 -1.91 6.64 -11.01
CA GLN A 34 -1.52 6.46 -9.62
C GLN A 34 -0.76 7.69 -9.13
N VAL A 35 -1.18 8.23 -8.00
CA VAL A 35 -0.50 9.36 -7.35
C VAL A 35 -0.03 8.93 -5.97
N ARG A 36 1.21 9.28 -5.64
CA ARG A 36 1.77 8.99 -4.32
C ARG A 36 1.45 10.11 -3.36
N TYR A 37 0.95 9.73 -2.18
CA TYR A 37 0.79 10.62 -1.03
C TYR A 37 1.58 10.05 0.13
N GLN A 38 2.26 10.92 0.87
CA GLN A 38 3.17 10.49 1.94
C GLN A 38 3.39 11.60 2.95
N TYR A 39 3.73 11.17 4.17
CA TYR A 39 4.17 12.04 5.25
C TYR A 39 5.44 11.49 5.87
N ILE A 40 6.34 12.38 6.21
CA ILE A 40 7.65 12.07 6.81
C ILE A 40 7.74 12.82 8.13
N ALA A 41 8.10 12.10 9.19
CA ALA A 41 8.45 12.71 10.47
C ALA A 41 9.96 12.80 10.59
N GLU A 42 10.46 13.95 10.97
CA GLU A 42 11.89 14.21 11.17
C GLU A 42 12.14 14.72 12.58
N ASP A 43 13.29 14.36 13.13
CA ASP A 43 13.81 14.87 14.40
C ASP A 43 15.28 15.22 14.21
N ASN A 44 15.62 16.50 14.42
CA ASN A 44 16.98 17.03 14.18
C ASN A 44 17.53 16.67 12.79
N GLY A 45 16.68 16.74 11.75
CA GLY A 45 17.07 16.44 10.37
C GLY A 45 17.17 14.96 10.04
N VAL A 46 16.83 14.06 10.96
CA VAL A 46 16.84 12.61 10.76
C VAL A 46 15.41 12.10 10.59
N VAL A 47 15.18 11.28 9.58
CA VAL A 47 13.86 10.66 9.37
C VAL A 47 13.61 9.62 10.45
N ILE A 48 12.52 9.80 11.19
CA ILE A 48 12.11 8.91 12.30
C ILE A 48 10.80 8.21 12.07
N GLY A 49 10.04 8.61 11.06
CA GLY A 49 8.78 7.98 10.70
C GLY A 49 8.41 8.26 9.25
N PHE A 50 7.67 7.34 8.67
CA PHE A 50 7.30 7.40 7.25
C PHE A 50 6.01 6.65 7.00
N VAL A 51 5.12 7.29 6.26
CA VAL A 51 3.88 6.67 5.78
C VAL A 51 3.68 7.08 4.32
N SER A 52 3.39 6.13 3.46
CA SER A 52 3.30 6.37 2.02
C SER A 52 2.36 5.38 1.36
N GLY A 53 1.77 5.80 0.25
CA GLY A 53 0.95 4.93 -0.56
C GLY A 53 0.57 5.53 -1.90
N LEU A 54 -0.19 4.77 -2.67
CA LEU A 54 -0.56 5.08 -4.04
C LEU A 54 -2.07 5.01 -4.23
N THR A 55 -2.61 5.96 -4.97
CA THR A 55 -4.02 5.94 -5.35
C THR A 55 -4.26 4.96 -6.50
N SER A 56 -5.46 4.36 -6.50
CA SER A 56 -6.01 3.61 -7.63
C SER A 56 -7.51 3.84 -7.64
N ASN A 57 -7.97 4.81 -8.41
CA ASN A 57 -9.36 5.26 -8.40
C ASN A 57 -9.78 5.69 -6.98
N LYS A 58 -10.78 5.07 -6.39
CA LYS A 58 -11.24 5.36 -5.01
C LYS A 58 -10.55 4.53 -3.94
N TRP A 59 -9.55 3.75 -4.33
CA TRP A 59 -8.73 2.93 -3.45
C TRP A 59 -7.37 3.54 -3.23
N PHE A 60 -6.80 3.26 -2.07
CA PHE A 60 -5.45 3.65 -1.71
C PHE A 60 -4.68 2.44 -1.21
N TYR A 61 -3.54 2.17 -1.83
CA TYR A 61 -2.62 1.15 -1.35
C TYR A 61 -1.61 1.79 -0.41
N LEU A 62 -1.72 1.49 0.88
CA LEU A 62 -0.74 1.89 1.89
C LEU A 62 0.48 0.98 1.73
N SER A 63 1.50 1.49 1.06
CA SER A 63 2.67 0.70 0.69
C SER A 63 3.76 0.66 1.76
N ASP A 64 3.86 1.71 2.57
CA ASP A 64 4.92 1.85 3.56
C ASP A 64 4.38 2.49 4.83
N MET A 65 4.75 1.90 5.95
CA MET A 65 4.47 2.43 7.29
C MET A 65 5.61 2.02 8.21
N TRP A 66 6.33 3.02 8.72
CA TRP A 66 7.51 2.77 9.55
C TRP A 66 7.72 3.87 10.57
N VAL A 67 8.12 3.47 11.77
CA VAL A 67 8.58 4.37 12.83
C VAL A 67 9.90 3.82 13.37
N HIS A 68 10.89 4.69 13.51
CA HIS A 68 12.18 4.33 14.11
C HIS A 68 11.96 3.75 15.51
N GLU A 69 12.73 2.73 15.87
CA GLU A 69 12.56 2.00 17.13
C GLU A 69 12.59 2.88 18.38
N ASP A 70 13.44 3.92 18.38
CA ASP A 70 13.56 4.85 19.51
C ASP A 70 12.36 5.79 19.68
N PHE A 71 11.50 5.85 18.68
CA PHE A 71 10.30 6.71 18.66
C PHE A 71 8.99 5.93 18.67
N ARG A 72 9.06 4.61 18.81
CA ARG A 72 7.87 3.75 18.89
C ARG A 72 7.17 3.91 20.25
N ARG A 73 5.89 3.45 20.29
CA ARG A 73 5.03 3.49 21.50
C ARG A 73 4.75 4.90 22.01
N GLN A 74 4.88 5.91 21.16
CA GLN A 74 4.62 7.31 21.49
C GLN A 74 3.47 7.89 20.64
N GLY A 75 2.78 7.04 19.89
CA GLY A 75 1.66 7.47 19.04
C GLY A 75 2.06 8.08 17.70
N LEU A 76 3.34 8.08 17.33
CA LEU A 76 3.80 8.68 16.07
C LEU A 76 3.22 7.95 14.85
N GLY A 77 3.19 6.62 14.87
CA GLY A 77 2.63 5.85 13.78
C GLY A 77 1.15 6.13 13.56
N ALA A 78 0.37 6.16 14.63
CA ALA A 78 -1.05 6.52 14.57
C ALA A 78 -1.25 7.94 14.04
N LYS A 79 -0.42 8.89 14.46
CA LYS A 79 -0.49 10.28 14.00
C LYS A 79 -0.20 10.38 12.50
N LEU A 80 0.86 9.73 12.01
CA LEU A 80 1.21 9.72 10.60
C LEU A 80 0.12 9.11 9.74
N LEU A 81 -0.41 7.96 10.17
CA LEU A 81 -1.48 7.28 9.45
C LEU A 81 -2.74 8.13 9.41
N ASN A 82 -3.11 8.75 10.53
CA ASN A 82 -4.27 9.63 10.60
C ASN A 82 -4.13 10.84 9.66
N MET A 83 -2.95 11.45 9.60
CA MET A 83 -2.69 12.55 8.68
C MET A 83 -2.84 12.11 7.22
N LEU A 84 -2.32 10.95 6.87
CA LEU A 84 -2.46 10.40 5.53
C LEU A 84 -3.92 10.06 5.20
N GLU A 85 -4.64 9.42 6.12
CA GLU A 85 -6.06 9.11 5.95
C GLU A 85 -6.90 10.37 5.74
N ASN A 86 -6.66 11.41 6.51
CA ASN A 86 -7.37 12.69 6.34
C ASN A 86 -7.07 13.30 4.96
N LYS A 87 -5.83 13.23 4.52
CA LYS A 87 -5.45 13.74 3.20
C LYS A 87 -6.15 13.00 2.07
N ILE A 88 -6.12 11.68 2.08
CA ILE A 88 -6.71 10.88 1.01
C ILE A 88 -8.25 10.93 1.03
N LEU A 89 -8.86 11.05 2.21
CA LEU A 89 -10.30 11.32 2.32
C LEU A 89 -10.67 12.64 1.63
N SER A 90 -9.85 13.67 1.79
CA SER A 90 -10.11 14.99 1.19
C SER A 90 -10.09 14.98 -0.33
N ILE A 91 -9.45 13.99 -0.95
CA ILE A 91 -9.37 13.83 -2.41
C ILE A 91 -10.32 12.75 -2.95
N GLY A 92 -11.21 12.21 -2.13
CA GLY A 92 -12.26 11.29 -2.55
C GLY A 92 -11.94 9.81 -2.44
N ILE A 93 -10.86 9.43 -1.77
CA ILE A 93 -10.57 8.01 -1.50
C ILE A 93 -11.61 7.46 -0.52
N GLU A 94 -12.10 6.26 -0.79
CA GLU A 94 -13.14 5.59 0.01
C GLU A 94 -12.62 4.36 0.73
N HIS A 95 -11.52 3.76 0.26
CA HIS A 95 -10.99 2.49 0.76
C HIS A 95 -9.46 2.51 0.82
N VAL A 96 -8.92 1.90 1.86
CA VAL A 96 -7.47 1.68 2.02
C VAL A 96 -7.21 0.20 2.21
N TYR A 97 -6.14 -0.32 1.62
CA TYR A 97 -5.66 -1.66 1.92
C TYR A 97 -4.15 -1.66 2.09
N THR A 98 -3.65 -2.64 2.82
CA THR A 98 -2.23 -2.81 3.09
C THR A 98 -1.92 -4.28 3.38
N TRP A 99 -0.64 -4.60 3.35
CA TRP A 99 -0.12 -5.90 3.72
C TRP A 99 0.85 -5.77 4.87
N THR A 100 0.83 -6.70 5.79
CA THR A 100 1.81 -6.79 6.87
C THR A 100 2.07 -8.25 7.23
N THR A 101 3.23 -8.51 7.81
CA THR A 101 3.58 -9.84 8.32
C THR A 101 3.31 -9.91 9.81
N GLY A 102 2.92 -11.09 10.31
CA GLY A 102 2.48 -11.27 11.69
C GLY A 102 3.54 -10.99 12.75
N HIS A 103 4.82 -11.01 12.40
CA HIS A 103 5.91 -10.72 13.32
C HIS A 103 6.30 -9.23 13.37
N ILE A 104 5.72 -8.37 12.51
CA ILE A 104 6.03 -6.93 12.49
C ILE A 104 5.11 -6.15 13.40
N ASN A 105 3.85 -6.07 13.20
CA ASN A 105 2.86 -5.49 14.12
C ASN A 105 1.44 -5.47 13.53
N PRO A 106 0.77 -6.60 13.40
CA PRO A 106 -0.57 -6.64 12.83
C PRO A 106 -1.60 -5.92 13.70
N ARG A 107 -1.43 -5.92 15.03
CA ARG A 107 -2.38 -5.28 15.96
C ARG A 107 -2.45 -3.77 15.78
N PHE A 108 -1.40 -3.15 15.27
CA PHE A 108 -1.41 -1.72 14.99
C PHE A 108 -2.57 -1.36 14.04
N TYR A 109 -2.69 -2.11 12.94
CA TYR A 109 -3.75 -1.83 11.95
C TYR A 109 -5.15 -2.07 12.53
N GLU A 110 -5.33 -3.11 13.31
CA GLU A 110 -6.61 -3.36 13.99
C GLU A 110 -6.97 -2.21 14.93
N SER A 111 -5.99 -1.68 15.68
CA SER A 111 -6.19 -0.53 16.57
C SER A 111 -6.58 0.74 15.82
N GLN A 112 -6.22 0.84 14.55
CA GLN A 112 -6.56 1.97 13.67
C GLN A 112 -7.85 1.76 12.87
N GLY A 113 -8.59 0.69 13.16
CA GLY A 113 -9.88 0.41 12.53
C GLY A 113 -9.80 -0.41 11.24
N TYR A 114 -8.65 -1.01 10.96
CA TYR A 114 -8.50 -1.91 9.83
C TYR A 114 -8.98 -3.31 10.17
N LYS A 115 -9.49 -4.02 9.17
CA LYS A 115 -9.97 -5.39 9.30
C LYS A 115 -9.19 -6.32 8.38
N ILE A 116 -8.92 -7.53 8.84
CA ILE A 116 -8.33 -8.58 8.00
C ILE A 116 -9.31 -8.95 6.89
N PHE A 117 -8.82 -9.02 5.66
CA PHE A 117 -9.59 -9.55 4.54
C PHE A 117 -8.97 -10.83 3.96
N THR A 118 -7.70 -11.12 4.24
CA THR A 118 -7.06 -12.36 3.83
C THR A 118 -5.81 -12.66 4.66
N ILE A 119 -5.44 -13.94 4.70
CA ILE A 119 -4.23 -14.42 5.36
C ILE A 119 -3.51 -15.35 4.40
N PHE A 120 -2.21 -15.10 4.18
CA PHE A 120 -1.32 -16.02 3.50
C PHE A 120 -0.52 -16.78 4.55
N GLU A 121 -0.91 -18.02 4.79
CA GLU A 121 -0.33 -18.83 5.84
C GLU A 121 1.13 -19.17 5.57
N ASN A 122 1.98 -19.04 6.59
CA ASN A 122 3.40 -19.39 6.54
C ASN A 122 4.17 -18.71 5.38
N PHE A 123 3.70 -17.55 4.96
CA PHE A 123 4.23 -16.80 3.81
C PHE A 123 5.72 -16.46 3.94
N CYS A 124 6.19 -16.23 5.18
CA CYS A 124 7.57 -15.81 5.43
C CYS A 124 8.56 -16.98 5.55
N GLY A 125 8.15 -18.19 5.17
CA GLY A 125 9.01 -19.36 5.15
C GLY A 125 9.20 -20.07 6.48
N ALA A 126 8.41 -19.72 7.51
CA ALA A 126 8.41 -20.37 8.82
C ALA A 126 6.99 -20.52 9.34
N ASP A 127 6.76 -21.56 10.13
CA ASP A 127 5.45 -21.83 10.73
C ASP A 127 5.00 -20.67 11.62
N GLY A 128 3.76 -20.22 11.42
CA GLY A 128 3.18 -19.13 12.18
C GLY A 128 3.56 -17.72 11.70
N TYR A 129 4.43 -17.59 10.71
CA TYR A 129 4.81 -16.30 10.13
C TYR A 129 3.96 -16.01 8.88
N HIS A 130 2.74 -15.58 9.12
CA HIS A 130 1.75 -15.31 8.08
C HIS A 130 1.91 -13.91 7.50
N LYS A 131 1.39 -13.72 6.30
CA LYS A 131 1.15 -12.41 5.72
C LYS A 131 -0.33 -12.10 5.80
N PHE A 132 -0.66 -10.92 6.31
CA PHE A 132 -2.04 -10.45 6.48
C PHE A 132 -2.36 -9.33 5.50
N GLY A 133 -3.54 -9.40 4.90
CA GLY A 133 -4.13 -8.28 4.18
C GLY A 133 -5.14 -7.57 5.08
N TYR A 134 -4.98 -6.26 5.24
CA TYR A 134 -5.87 -5.39 6.01
C TYR A 134 -6.54 -4.38 5.11
N ARG A 135 -7.77 -4.02 5.44
CA ARG A 135 -8.49 -2.96 4.74
C ARG A 135 -9.26 -2.09 5.72
N LYS A 136 -9.48 -0.84 5.32
CA LYS A 136 -10.36 0.10 6.01
C LYS A 136 -11.26 0.77 4.99
N ASP A 137 -12.55 0.74 5.24
CA ASP A 137 -13.55 1.37 4.40
C ASP A 137 -14.09 2.59 5.13
N PHE A 138 -14.05 3.75 4.46
CA PHE A 138 -14.50 5.02 5.04
C PHE A 138 -15.99 5.28 4.81
N ILE A 139 -16.59 4.42 4.00
CA ILE A 139 -18.03 4.51 3.68
C ILE A 139 -18.75 3.20 3.95
#